data_fb22db71e9175ea0669d2a1807a60ffb
#
_entry.id   fb22db71e9175ea0669d2a1807a60ffb
#
_cell.length_a   1.000
_cell.length_b   1.000
_cell.length_c   1.000
_cell.angle_alpha   90.00
_cell.angle_beta   90.00
_cell.angle_gamma   90.00
#
_symmetry.space_group_name_H-M   'P 1'
#
loop_
_entity.id
_entity.type
_entity.pdbx_description
1 polymer ?
#
loop_
_entity_poly.entity_id
_entity_poly.type
_entity_poly.pdbx_seq_one_letter_code
_entity_poly.pdbx_strand_id
1 'polypeptide(L)'
;MNSAVFCRFNEGMMPSGLSRLTPDRLRQMIIRPQFRLLLICGALVVSFILSFAVWQVGYRQARDQSALRGKADVALAVDWLTAQLQRHKEKVVLLVEHPLLEQLQYPVADAQGRAAGDLLLEAADKTGALALFYADREGRVLASAHQSNMSNIKETEYFKRAMDGALGVSHGVSEPLGKRVFYFAAPAFEKSGKVAAALIVAVDIERVEEEWRGGSPTLLFIDEAGSVFISNRSELLFWSRVPEKNQFLDPQGQP
;
A
#
# COMPACT_ATOMS: atom_id res chain seq x y z
N MET A 1 -88.21 -0.32 -16.93
CA MET A 1 -88.52 -1.62 -16.31
C MET A 1 -87.37 -1.90 -15.35
N ASN A 2 -87.65 -1.49 -14.12
CA ASN A 2 -87.65 -2.33 -12.88
C ASN A 2 -86.27 -2.87 -12.50
N SER A 3 -85.75 -2.71 -11.34
CA SER A 3 -86.32 -2.52 -10.01
C SER A 3 -85.21 -2.11 -9.07
N ALA A 4 -85.51 -1.16 -8.18
CA ALA A 4 -84.70 -0.82 -7.02
C ALA A 4 -84.70 -2.00 -6.02
N VAL A 5 -83.55 -2.34 -5.48
CA VAL A 5 -83.47 -3.13 -4.24
C VAL A 5 -82.75 -2.26 -3.21
N PHE A 6 -83.58 -1.78 -2.29
CA PHE A 6 -83.20 -1.11 -1.09
C PHE A 6 -82.71 -2.11 -0.07
N CYS A 7 -81.37 -2.14 0.20
CA CYS A 7 -80.89 -2.84 1.38
C CYS A 7 -80.75 -1.90 2.56
N ARG A 8 -81.61 -2.07 3.50
CA ARG A 8 -81.66 -1.40 4.78
C ARG A 8 -80.52 -1.92 5.64
N PHE A 9 -79.52 -1.10 5.88
CA PHE A 9 -78.42 -1.46 6.82
C PHE A 9 -78.94 -1.09 8.25
N ASN A 10 -78.94 -2.11 9.04
CA ASN A 10 -79.43 -2.10 10.44
C ASN A 10 -78.41 -1.38 11.31
N GLU A 11 -78.83 -0.28 11.96
CA GLU A 11 -78.07 0.34 13.03
C GLU A 11 -78.11 -0.57 14.26
N GLY A 12 -76.95 -1.19 14.52
CA GLY A 12 -76.86 -2.05 15.67
C GLY A 12 -75.43 -2.15 16.21
N MET A 13 -75.22 -1.46 17.34
CA MET A 13 -74.23 -1.77 18.33
C MET A 13 -72.79 -1.27 18.07
N MET A 14 -72.55 0.05 18.22
CA MET A 14 -71.26 0.53 18.63
C MET A 14 -71.04 0.21 20.12
N PRO A 15 -69.88 -0.41 20.49
CA PRO A 15 -69.55 -0.49 21.91
C PRO A 15 -69.14 0.87 22.42
N SER A 16 -69.96 1.40 23.34
CA SER A 16 -69.72 2.60 24.13
C SER A 16 -68.59 2.36 25.14
N GLY A 17 -67.33 2.54 24.69
CA GLY A 17 -66.18 2.26 25.53
C GLY A 17 -64.99 3.23 25.40
N LEU A 18 -65.10 4.24 24.54
CA LEU A 18 -64.11 5.33 24.51
C LEU A 18 -64.64 6.49 25.35
N SER A 19 -64.61 6.36 26.68
CA SER A 19 -64.76 7.45 27.58
C SER A 19 -63.80 8.57 27.21
N ARG A 20 -64.33 9.67 26.67
CA ARG A 20 -63.58 10.90 26.38
C ARG A 20 -62.85 11.31 27.65
N LEU A 21 -61.49 11.18 27.59
CA LEU A 21 -60.63 11.76 28.58
C LEU A 21 -60.84 13.27 28.56
N THR A 22 -61.60 13.77 29.46
CA THR A 22 -61.84 15.22 29.61
C THR A 22 -60.54 15.89 30.02
N PRO A 23 -60.18 17.07 29.47
CA PRO A 23 -58.92 17.76 29.73
C PRO A 23 -58.64 17.97 31.23
N ASP A 24 -59.68 18.00 32.07
CA ASP A 24 -59.54 18.13 33.53
C ASP A 24 -58.97 16.84 34.19
N ARG A 25 -59.30 15.67 33.70
CA ARG A 25 -58.72 14.41 34.23
C ARG A 25 -57.27 14.26 33.88
N LEU A 26 -56.85 14.68 32.69
CA LEU A 26 -55.43 14.73 32.29
C LEU A 26 -54.65 15.73 33.17
N ARG A 27 -55.24 16.88 33.47
CA ARG A 27 -54.66 17.90 34.36
C ARG A 27 -54.48 17.40 35.80
N GLN A 28 -55.45 16.67 36.34
CA GLN A 28 -55.35 16.09 37.70
C GLN A 28 -54.39 14.92 37.79
N MET A 29 -54.22 14.15 36.73
CA MET A 29 -53.17 13.08 36.66
C MET A 29 -51.76 13.65 36.65
N ILE A 30 -51.50 14.77 35.95
CA ILE A 30 -50.20 15.43 35.87
C ILE A 30 -49.80 16.07 37.22
N ILE A 31 -50.75 16.38 38.10
CA ILE A 31 -50.51 17.04 39.41
C ILE A 31 -50.01 16.03 40.47
N ARG A 32 -50.24 14.73 40.31
CA ARG A 32 -49.72 13.71 41.25
C ARG A 32 -48.20 13.62 41.15
N PRO A 33 -47.43 13.72 42.26
CA PRO A 33 -45.97 13.73 42.26
C PRO A 33 -45.37 12.47 41.62
N GLN A 34 -46.03 11.35 41.78
CA GLN A 34 -45.63 10.06 41.16
C GLN A 34 -45.69 10.08 39.64
N PHE A 35 -46.69 10.75 39.04
CA PHE A 35 -46.83 10.84 37.58
C PHE A 35 -45.81 11.81 36.97
N ARG A 36 -45.48 12.90 37.67
CA ARG A 36 -44.38 13.80 37.26
C ARG A 36 -43.04 13.09 37.27
N LEU A 37 -42.78 12.29 38.30
CA LEU A 37 -41.54 11.51 38.38
C LEU A 37 -41.43 10.52 37.22
N LEU A 38 -42.52 9.85 36.87
CA LEU A 38 -42.60 8.89 35.75
C LEU A 38 -42.38 9.56 34.40
N LEU A 39 -42.92 10.77 34.19
CA LEU A 39 -42.68 11.57 32.99
C LEU A 39 -41.22 12.03 32.88
N ILE A 40 -40.62 12.48 33.99
CA ILE A 40 -39.21 12.87 34.03
C ILE A 40 -38.30 11.66 33.72
N CYS A 41 -38.54 10.52 34.34
CA CYS A 41 -37.82 9.29 34.07
C CYS A 41 -37.98 8.86 32.60
N GLY A 42 -39.20 8.92 32.05
CA GLY A 42 -39.45 8.62 30.64
C GLY A 42 -38.70 9.57 29.70
N ALA A 43 -38.70 10.86 29.99
CA ALA A 43 -37.96 11.86 29.21
C ALA A 43 -36.44 11.62 29.28
N LEU A 44 -35.90 11.26 30.44
CA LEU A 44 -34.50 10.92 30.62
C LEU A 44 -34.11 9.67 29.83
N VAL A 45 -34.95 8.62 29.86
CA VAL A 45 -34.73 7.40 29.10
C VAL A 45 -34.73 7.68 27.58
N VAL A 46 -35.69 8.46 27.10
CA VAL A 46 -35.77 8.86 25.68
C VAL A 46 -34.54 9.67 25.29
N SER A 47 -34.13 10.64 26.11
CA SER A 47 -32.93 11.44 25.88
C SER A 47 -31.68 10.58 25.86
N PHE A 48 -31.57 9.61 26.76
CA PHE A 48 -30.45 8.67 26.78
C PHE A 48 -30.40 7.78 25.53
N ILE A 49 -31.56 7.26 25.10
CA ILE A 49 -31.66 6.45 23.87
C ILE A 49 -31.26 7.27 22.65
N LEU A 50 -31.74 8.50 22.54
CA LEU A 50 -31.40 9.40 21.44
C LEU A 50 -29.89 9.73 21.43
N SER A 51 -29.32 10.07 22.59
CA SER A 51 -27.88 10.34 22.72
C SER A 51 -27.05 9.14 22.36
N PHE A 52 -27.46 7.95 22.81
CA PHE A 52 -26.79 6.70 22.47
C PHE A 52 -26.86 6.39 20.96
N ALA A 53 -28.02 6.61 20.35
CA ALA A 53 -28.19 6.41 18.91
C ALA A 53 -27.32 7.36 18.09
N VAL A 54 -27.28 8.65 18.45
CA VAL A 54 -26.40 9.65 17.79
C VAL A 54 -24.93 9.29 17.97
N TRP A 55 -24.53 8.91 19.19
CA TRP A 55 -23.17 8.46 19.45
C TRP A 55 -22.79 7.24 18.61
N GLN A 56 -23.68 6.25 18.53
CA GLN A 56 -23.47 5.02 17.75
C GLN A 56 -23.29 5.31 16.25
N VAL A 57 -24.15 6.18 15.69
CA VAL A 57 -24.07 6.59 14.28
C VAL A 57 -22.77 7.38 14.03
N GLY A 58 -22.46 8.35 14.89
CA GLY A 58 -21.23 9.14 14.80
C GLY A 58 -19.97 8.29 14.88
N TYR A 59 -19.94 7.33 15.81
CA TYR A 59 -18.82 6.41 15.95
C TYR A 59 -18.61 5.54 14.71
N ARG A 60 -19.68 4.97 14.15
CA ARG A 60 -19.61 4.18 12.90
C ARG A 60 -19.12 5.03 11.74
N GLN A 61 -19.67 6.22 11.57
CA GLN A 61 -19.29 7.13 10.49
C GLN A 61 -17.83 7.59 10.60
N ALA A 62 -17.36 7.91 11.81
CA ALA A 62 -15.98 8.29 12.04
C ALA A 62 -15.01 7.15 11.72
N ARG A 63 -15.36 5.91 12.10
CA ARG A 63 -14.59 4.71 11.81
C ARG A 63 -14.51 4.42 10.30
N ASP A 64 -15.64 4.52 9.59
CA ASP A 64 -15.70 4.28 8.15
C ASP A 64 -14.92 5.35 7.38
N GLN A 65 -15.02 6.61 7.79
CA GLN A 65 -14.23 7.70 7.21
C GLN A 65 -12.72 7.48 7.43
N SER A 66 -12.32 7.05 8.62
CA SER A 66 -10.90 6.76 8.92
C SER A 66 -10.37 5.61 8.07
N ALA A 67 -11.18 4.56 7.88
CA ALA A 67 -10.81 3.43 7.02
C ALA A 67 -10.70 3.84 5.54
N LEU A 68 -11.59 4.71 5.04
CA LEU A 68 -11.53 5.24 3.68
C LEU A 68 -10.30 6.12 3.46
N ARG A 69 -9.99 7.01 4.42
CA ARG A 69 -8.77 7.83 4.37
C ARG A 69 -7.52 6.97 4.37
N GLY A 70 -7.42 5.99 5.27
CA GLY A 70 -6.29 5.08 5.32
C GLY A 70 -6.08 4.31 4.01
N LYS A 71 -7.16 3.86 3.35
CA LYS A 71 -7.07 3.23 2.03
C LYS A 71 -6.56 4.20 0.95
N ALA A 72 -7.02 5.44 0.97
CA ALA A 72 -6.57 6.47 0.03
C ALA A 72 -5.09 6.80 0.24
N ASP A 73 -4.66 6.95 1.49
CA ASP A 73 -3.26 7.22 1.83
C ASP A 73 -2.33 6.09 1.38
N VAL A 74 -2.74 4.83 1.60
CA VAL A 74 -1.99 3.66 1.11
C VAL A 74 -1.93 3.64 -0.42
N ALA A 75 -3.04 3.91 -1.11
CA ALA A 75 -3.06 3.95 -2.57
C ALA A 75 -2.10 5.02 -3.11
N LEU A 76 -2.14 6.23 -2.56
CA LEU A 76 -1.23 7.32 -2.94
C LEU A 76 0.24 6.95 -2.69
N ALA A 77 0.54 6.29 -1.57
CA ALA A 77 1.90 5.84 -1.25
C ALA A 77 2.40 4.76 -2.21
N VAL A 78 1.53 3.81 -2.58
CA VAL A 78 1.85 2.77 -3.57
C VAL A 78 2.10 3.39 -4.95
N ASP A 79 1.23 4.31 -5.38
CA ASP A 79 1.37 5.00 -6.67
C ASP A 79 2.67 5.81 -6.71
N TRP A 80 2.97 6.54 -5.64
CA TRP A 80 4.20 7.32 -5.53
C TRP A 80 5.45 6.42 -5.57
N LEU A 81 5.50 5.35 -4.75
CA LEU A 81 6.63 4.42 -4.73
C LEU A 81 6.82 3.77 -6.09
N THR A 82 5.73 3.33 -6.71
CA THR A 82 5.74 2.73 -8.04
C THR A 82 6.29 3.70 -9.08
N ALA A 83 5.87 4.97 -9.05
CA ALA A 83 6.35 5.99 -9.97
C ALA A 83 7.85 6.27 -9.77
N GLN A 84 8.34 6.31 -8.54
CA GLN A 84 9.77 6.49 -8.26
C GLN A 84 10.61 5.32 -8.81
N LEU A 85 10.18 4.10 -8.53
CA LEU A 85 10.86 2.89 -9.02
C LEU A 85 10.77 2.74 -10.55
N GLN A 86 9.65 3.12 -11.15
CA GLN A 86 9.44 3.06 -12.60
C GLN A 86 10.44 3.94 -13.36
N ARG A 87 10.78 5.11 -12.85
CA ARG A 87 11.79 5.99 -13.46
C ARG A 87 13.15 5.32 -13.62
N HIS A 88 13.59 4.55 -12.62
CA HIS A 88 14.85 3.82 -12.68
C HIS A 88 14.76 2.63 -13.65
N LYS A 89 13.63 1.92 -13.65
CA LYS A 89 13.35 0.82 -14.56
C LYS A 89 13.40 1.23 -16.03
N GLU A 90 12.76 2.34 -16.40
CA GLU A 90 12.76 2.84 -17.78
C GLU A 90 14.15 3.23 -18.26
N LYS A 91 14.94 3.88 -17.41
CA LYS A 91 16.31 4.28 -17.74
C LYS A 91 17.22 3.07 -18.01
N VAL A 92 17.06 1.99 -17.26
CA VAL A 92 17.82 0.76 -17.46
C VAL A 92 17.50 0.12 -18.81
N VAL A 93 16.22 0.04 -19.16
CA VAL A 93 15.78 -0.52 -20.44
C VAL A 93 16.31 0.29 -21.64
N LEU A 94 16.38 1.61 -21.51
CA LEU A 94 16.94 2.46 -22.57
C LEU A 94 18.46 2.36 -22.65
N LEU A 95 19.14 2.27 -21.51
CA LEU A 95 20.59 2.25 -21.46
C LEU A 95 21.17 0.90 -21.92
N VAL A 96 20.46 -0.21 -21.75
CA VAL A 96 20.94 -1.54 -22.14
C VAL A 96 21.22 -1.66 -23.64
N GLU A 97 20.54 -0.87 -24.49
CA GLU A 97 20.71 -0.83 -25.94
C GLU A 97 21.86 0.08 -26.39
N HIS A 98 22.63 0.63 -25.45
CA HIS A 98 23.72 1.53 -25.81
C HIS A 98 24.84 0.78 -26.55
N PRO A 99 25.39 1.30 -27.68
CA PRO A 99 26.36 0.61 -28.54
C PRO A 99 27.65 0.16 -27.82
N LEU A 100 28.09 0.90 -26.80
CA LEU A 100 29.26 0.51 -25.99
C LEU A 100 29.00 -0.74 -25.15
N LEU A 101 27.78 -0.94 -24.69
CA LEU A 101 27.39 -2.14 -23.93
C LEU A 101 27.20 -3.34 -24.86
N GLU A 102 26.63 -3.12 -26.06
CA GLU A 102 26.49 -4.14 -27.08
C GLU A 102 27.87 -4.73 -27.47
N GLN A 103 28.89 -3.87 -27.57
CA GLN A 103 30.27 -4.32 -27.88
C GLN A 103 30.85 -5.26 -26.83
N LEU A 104 30.49 -5.13 -25.55
CA LEU A 104 30.96 -5.99 -24.47
C LEU A 104 30.43 -7.43 -24.55
N GLN A 105 29.43 -7.70 -25.39
CA GLN A 105 28.91 -9.05 -25.62
C GLN A 105 29.92 -9.93 -26.40
N TYR A 106 30.96 -9.32 -26.99
CA TYR A 106 32.02 -9.99 -27.72
C TYR A 106 33.33 -9.87 -26.96
N PRO A 107 34.32 -10.75 -27.21
CA PRO A 107 35.66 -10.65 -26.61
C PRO A 107 36.27 -9.28 -26.92
N VAL A 108 36.47 -8.46 -25.92
CA VAL A 108 36.95 -7.08 -26.07
C VAL A 108 38.22 -6.81 -25.28
N ALA A 109 38.94 -5.77 -25.72
CA ALA A 109 40.11 -5.29 -25.00
C ALA A 109 39.71 -4.53 -23.71
N ASP A 110 40.58 -4.52 -22.70
CA ASP A 110 40.39 -3.85 -21.41
C ASP A 110 39.98 -2.36 -21.53
N ALA A 111 40.37 -1.70 -22.63
CA ALA A 111 40.02 -0.31 -22.89
C ALA A 111 38.49 -0.08 -23.07
N GLN A 112 37.80 -1.04 -23.71
CA GLN A 112 36.33 -0.94 -23.93
C GLN A 112 35.57 -1.22 -22.65
N GLY A 113 36.04 -2.11 -21.80
CA GLY A 113 35.48 -2.32 -20.46
C GLY A 113 35.56 -1.06 -19.61
N ARG A 114 36.65 -0.29 -19.67
CA ARG A 114 36.82 0.98 -18.99
C ARG A 114 35.85 2.06 -19.54
N ALA A 115 35.77 2.21 -20.86
CA ALA A 115 34.84 3.18 -21.47
C ALA A 115 33.38 2.88 -21.14
N ALA A 116 32.98 1.62 -21.07
CA ALA A 116 31.68 1.21 -20.61
C ALA A 116 31.47 1.51 -19.12
N GLY A 117 32.49 1.30 -18.28
CA GLY A 117 32.47 1.67 -16.87
C GLY A 117 32.24 3.19 -16.67
N ASP A 118 32.94 4.02 -17.44
CA ASP A 118 32.77 5.49 -17.41
C ASP A 118 31.35 5.90 -17.84
N LEU A 119 30.80 5.28 -18.88
CA LEU A 119 29.41 5.47 -19.29
C LEU A 119 28.43 5.11 -18.17
N LEU A 120 28.62 3.97 -17.51
CA LEU A 120 27.78 3.53 -16.43
C LEU A 120 27.88 4.45 -15.21
N LEU A 121 29.08 4.98 -14.92
CA LEU A 121 29.30 5.95 -13.84
C LEU A 121 28.54 7.25 -14.13
N GLU A 122 28.70 7.79 -15.33
CA GLU A 122 27.96 9.00 -15.74
C GLU A 122 26.43 8.77 -15.66
N ALA A 123 25.97 7.60 -16.09
CA ALA A 123 24.55 7.23 -16.00
C ALA A 123 24.10 7.08 -14.55
N ALA A 124 24.90 6.51 -13.65
CA ALA A 124 24.59 6.39 -12.23
C ALA A 124 24.46 7.77 -11.59
N ASP A 125 25.38 8.68 -11.84
CA ASP A 125 25.38 10.05 -11.32
C ASP A 125 24.14 10.83 -11.79
N LYS A 126 23.81 10.76 -13.08
CA LYS A 126 22.64 11.44 -13.65
C LYS A 126 21.31 10.87 -13.18
N THR A 127 21.27 9.59 -12.84
CA THR A 127 20.02 8.90 -12.46
C THR A 127 19.84 8.81 -10.97
N GLY A 128 20.90 9.05 -10.18
CA GLY A 128 20.91 8.82 -8.75
C GLY A 128 20.86 7.34 -8.37
N ALA A 129 21.24 6.45 -9.29
CA ALA A 129 21.36 5.03 -8.99
C ALA A 129 22.55 4.79 -8.05
N LEU A 130 22.38 3.86 -7.11
CA LEU A 130 23.44 3.49 -6.18
C LEU A 130 24.58 2.76 -6.90
N ALA A 131 24.23 1.89 -7.84
CA ALA A 131 25.18 1.18 -8.69
C ALA A 131 24.53 0.81 -10.02
N LEU A 132 25.35 0.79 -11.07
CA LEU A 132 25.04 0.25 -12.41
C LEU A 132 26.14 -0.73 -12.79
N PHE A 133 25.77 -1.91 -13.28
CA PHE A 133 26.73 -2.89 -13.76
C PHE A 133 26.15 -3.74 -14.87
N TYR A 134 27.03 -4.13 -15.78
CA TYR A 134 26.72 -4.95 -16.94
C TYR A 134 27.38 -6.31 -16.79
N ALA A 135 26.62 -7.38 -16.91
CA ALA A 135 27.10 -8.74 -16.69
C ALA A 135 26.78 -9.65 -17.88
N ASP A 136 27.72 -10.59 -18.16
CA ASP A 136 27.55 -11.59 -19.19
C ASP A 136 26.56 -12.69 -18.77
N ARG A 137 26.32 -13.63 -19.68
CA ARG A 137 25.38 -14.75 -19.45
C ARG A 137 25.78 -15.64 -18.26
N GLU A 138 27.06 -15.70 -17.93
CA GLU A 138 27.59 -16.43 -16.78
C GLU A 138 27.51 -15.66 -15.47
N GLY A 139 26.99 -14.44 -15.51
CA GLY A 139 26.82 -13.56 -14.34
C GLY A 139 28.11 -12.86 -13.91
N ARG A 140 29.16 -12.86 -14.78
CA ARG A 140 30.40 -12.11 -14.52
C ARG A 140 30.20 -10.65 -14.90
N VAL A 141 30.58 -9.75 -14.03
CA VAL A 141 30.47 -8.30 -14.27
C VAL A 141 31.56 -7.88 -15.26
N LEU A 142 31.15 -7.40 -16.43
CA LEU A 142 32.03 -6.93 -17.51
C LEU A 142 32.38 -5.45 -17.39
N ALA A 143 31.43 -4.64 -16.87
CA ALA A 143 31.61 -3.23 -16.61
C ALA A 143 30.75 -2.81 -15.42
N SER A 144 31.22 -1.84 -14.62
CA SER A 144 30.53 -1.33 -13.45
C SER A 144 30.83 0.16 -13.27
N ALA A 145 29.81 0.93 -12.84
CA ALA A 145 29.94 2.34 -12.46
C ALA A 145 30.91 2.55 -11.30
N HIS A 146 30.96 1.62 -10.36
CA HIS A 146 31.85 1.68 -9.20
C HIS A 146 32.62 0.36 -9.10
N GLN A 147 33.83 0.43 -8.58
CA GLN A 147 34.55 -0.80 -8.25
C GLN A 147 33.80 -1.51 -7.11
N SER A 148 32.94 -2.44 -7.47
CA SER A 148 32.24 -3.28 -6.51
C SER A 148 32.90 -4.67 -6.50
N ASN A 149 33.15 -5.20 -5.31
CA ASN A 149 33.49 -6.62 -5.11
C ASN A 149 32.29 -7.54 -5.41
N MET A 150 31.42 -7.13 -6.34
CA MET A 150 30.35 -7.99 -6.81
C MET A 150 30.96 -9.14 -7.58
N SER A 151 31.12 -10.25 -6.90
CA SER A 151 31.42 -11.54 -7.51
C SER A 151 30.23 -11.98 -8.38
N ASN A 152 30.22 -13.16 -8.87
CA ASN A 152 29.21 -13.69 -9.78
C ASN A 152 27.78 -13.53 -9.26
N ILE A 153 26.91 -12.90 -10.08
CA ILE A 153 25.49 -12.63 -9.79
C ILE A 153 24.54 -13.68 -10.38
N LYS A 154 25.06 -14.76 -10.96
CA LYS A 154 24.31 -15.78 -11.71
C LYS A 154 23.13 -16.36 -10.96
N GLU A 155 23.28 -16.54 -9.65
CA GLU A 155 22.30 -17.20 -8.82
C GLU A 155 21.20 -16.25 -8.31
N THR A 156 21.32 -14.93 -8.55
CA THR A 156 20.32 -13.95 -8.11
C THR A 156 19.04 -14.04 -8.94
N GLU A 157 17.90 -13.84 -8.30
CA GLU A 157 16.58 -13.93 -8.95
C GLU A 157 16.41 -12.91 -10.07
N TYR A 158 16.82 -11.65 -9.83
CA TYR A 158 16.73 -10.61 -10.84
C TYR A 158 17.53 -10.94 -12.09
N PHE A 159 18.72 -11.57 -11.93
CA PHE A 159 19.57 -11.94 -13.05
C PHE A 159 18.99 -13.13 -13.82
N LYS A 160 18.57 -14.21 -13.13
CA LYS A 160 17.91 -15.36 -13.75
C LYS A 160 16.73 -14.93 -14.62
N ARG A 161 15.88 -14.05 -14.08
CA ARG A 161 14.73 -13.54 -14.82
C ARG A 161 15.13 -12.70 -16.05
N ALA A 162 16.22 -11.94 -15.96
CA ALA A 162 16.75 -11.21 -17.11
C ALA A 162 17.27 -12.18 -18.17
N MET A 163 17.95 -13.27 -17.80
CA MET A 163 18.40 -14.30 -18.73
C MET A 163 17.25 -15.05 -19.41
N ASP A 164 16.08 -15.11 -18.79
CA ASP A 164 14.84 -15.64 -19.42
C ASP A 164 14.18 -14.63 -20.37
N GLY A 165 14.79 -13.46 -20.61
CA GLY A 165 14.31 -12.44 -21.54
C GLY A 165 13.27 -11.49 -20.97
N ALA A 166 13.01 -11.51 -19.66
CA ALA A 166 12.10 -10.63 -18.97
C ALA A 166 12.84 -9.65 -18.04
N LEU A 167 12.25 -8.50 -17.76
CA LEU A 167 12.83 -7.60 -16.76
C LEU A 167 12.87 -8.29 -15.39
N GLY A 168 14.06 -8.45 -14.83
CA GLY A 168 14.25 -8.95 -13.48
C GLY A 168 14.06 -7.86 -12.44
N VAL A 169 13.39 -8.19 -11.35
CA VAL A 169 13.20 -7.29 -10.19
C VAL A 169 13.41 -8.09 -8.92
N SER A 170 14.18 -7.54 -8.01
CA SER A 170 14.37 -8.10 -6.67
C SER A 170 14.67 -6.98 -5.68
N HIS A 171 14.50 -7.24 -4.41
CA HIS A 171 14.88 -6.31 -3.35
C HIS A 171 15.60 -7.09 -2.24
N GLY A 172 16.38 -6.38 -1.46
CA GLY A 172 17.11 -7.02 -0.36
C GLY A 172 18.15 -6.09 0.25
N VAL A 173 18.83 -6.60 1.25
CA VAL A 173 20.01 -5.96 1.80
C VAL A 173 21.20 -6.43 0.99
N SER A 174 21.87 -5.50 0.32
CA SER A 174 23.07 -5.79 -0.46
C SER A 174 24.28 -5.80 0.45
N GLU A 175 24.88 -6.96 0.69
CA GLU A 175 26.12 -7.06 1.47
C GLU A 175 27.27 -6.22 0.88
N PRO A 176 27.53 -6.27 -0.46
CA PRO A 176 28.61 -5.47 -1.05
C PRO A 176 28.39 -3.97 -0.98
N LEU A 177 27.13 -3.52 -0.98
CA LEU A 177 26.78 -2.09 -0.93
C LEU A 177 26.43 -1.62 0.49
N GLY A 178 26.23 -2.53 1.44
CA GLY A 178 25.87 -2.23 2.83
C GLY A 178 24.51 -1.54 3.00
N LYS A 179 23.62 -1.66 1.99
CA LYS A 179 22.36 -0.90 1.93
C LYS A 179 21.17 -1.76 1.51
N ARG A 180 19.96 -1.31 1.84
CA ARG A 180 18.72 -1.86 1.28
C ARG A 180 18.54 -1.35 -0.14
N VAL A 181 18.33 -2.25 -1.07
CA VAL A 181 18.29 -1.93 -2.51
C VAL A 181 17.12 -2.60 -3.21
N PHE A 182 16.63 -1.93 -4.26
CA PHE A 182 15.91 -2.56 -5.36
C PHE A 182 16.86 -2.78 -6.52
N TYR A 183 16.86 -4.01 -7.05
CA TYR A 183 17.55 -4.37 -8.27
C TYR A 183 16.58 -4.45 -9.43
N PHE A 184 16.94 -3.82 -10.55
CA PHE A 184 16.30 -3.99 -11.84
C PHE A 184 17.34 -4.50 -12.83
N ALA A 185 17.04 -5.62 -13.51
CA ALA A 185 17.90 -6.22 -14.49
C ALA A 185 17.21 -6.28 -15.85
N ALA A 186 17.69 -5.50 -16.82
CA ALA A 186 17.21 -5.53 -18.20
C ALA A 186 18.03 -6.48 -19.04
N PRO A 187 17.41 -7.41 -19.80
CA PRO A 187 18.11 -8.29 -20.72
C PRO A 187 18.70 -7.52 -21.89
N ALA A 188 19.93 -7.83 -22.26
CA ALA A 188 20.59 -7.38 -23.47
C ALA A 188 20.52 -8.50 -24.52
N PHE A 189 19.88 -8.21 -25.66
CA PHE A 189 19.65 -9.19 -26.71
C PHE A 189 20.74 -9.11 -27.78
N GLU A 190 21.18 -10.26 -28.25
CA GLU A 190 21.94 -10.38 -29.52
C GLU A 190 21.01 -10.16 -30.72
N LYS A 191 21.61 -9.96 -31.89
CA LYS A 191 20.89 -9.93 -33.18
C LYS A 191 20.11 -11.21 -33.48
N SER A 192 20.48 -12.32 -32.85
CA SER A 192 19.81 -13.61 -32.93
C SER A 192 18.48 -13.65 -32.12
N GLY A 193 18.21 -12.64 -31.29
CA GLY A 193 17.10 -12.61 -30.34
C GLY A 193 17.36 -13.36 -29.03
N LYS A 194 18.55 -13.93 -28.83
CA LYS A 194 18.93 -14.56 -27.56
C LYS A 194 19.48 -13.53 -26.59
N VAL A 195 19.25 -13.72 -25.29
CA VAL A 195 19.84 -12.88 -24.26
C VAL A 195 21.33 -13.20 -24.15
N ALA A 196 22.17 -12.19 -24.32
CA ALA A 196 23.66 -12.32 -24.21
C ALA A 196 24.16 -11.82 -22.86
N ALA A 197 23.51 -10.83 -22.28
CA ALA A 197 23.97 -10.14 -21.09
C ALA A 197 22.78 -9.48 -20.37
N ALA A 198 23.03 -8.86 -19.25
CA ALA A 198 22.06 -8.00 -18.59
C ALA A 198 22.69 -6.71 -18.07
N LEU A 199 21.95 -5.61 -18.11
CA LEU A 199 22.26 -4.38 -17.40
C LEU A 199 21.46 -4.34 -16.11
N ILE A 200 22.14 -4.17 -14.99
CA ILE A 200 21.55 -4.15 -13.67
C ILE A 200 21.71 -2.76 -13.06
N VAL A 201 20.63 -2.25 -12.47
CA VAL A 201 20.64 -1.05 -11.63
C VAL A 201 20.27 -1.40 -10.20
N ALA A 202 21.03 -0.89 -9.25
CA ALA A 202 20.71 -0.92 -7.83
C ALA A 202 20.21 0.46 -7.41
N VAL A 203 19.03 0.53 -6.85
CA VAL A 203 18.39 1.77 -6.33
C VAL A 203 18.43 1.72 -4.81
N ASP A 204 18.99 2.77 -4.20
CA ASP A 204 19.02 2.93 -2.75
C ASP A 204 17.61 3.24 -2.21
N ILE A 205 17.06 2.32 -1.42
CA ILE A 205 15.74 2.46 -0.83
C ILE A 205 15.70 3.57 0.22
N GLU A 206 16.77 3.74 0.98
CA GLU A 206 16.86 4.77 2.00
C GLU A 206 16.70 6.17 1.38
N ARG A 207 17.31 6.39 0.21
CA ARG A 207 17.18 7.64 -0.53
C ARG A 207 15.75 7.87 -1.03
N VAL A 208 15.06 6.80 -1.40
CA VAL A 208 13.63 6.87 -1.78
C VAL A 208 12.78 7.25 -0.56
N GLU A 209 13.07 6.70 0.62
CA GLU A 209 12.34 7.00 1.86
C GLU A 209 12.57 8.43 2.37
N GLU A 210 13.72 9.04 2.10
CA GLU A 210 14.06 10.39 2.60
C GLU A 210 13.01 11.44 2.23
N GLU A 211 12.39 11.32 1.05
CA GLU A 211 11.40 12.28 0.57
C GLU A 211 10.10 12.30 1.41
N TRP A 212 9.80 11.23 2.14
CA TRP A 212 8.55 11.08 2.92
C TRP A 212 8.77 10.70 4.38
N ARG A 213 10.04 10.68 4.81
CA ARG A 213 10.43 10.37 6.18
C ARG A 213 9.73 11.28 7.19
N GLY A 214 9.19 10.68 8.25
CA GLY A 214 8.48 11.41 9.30
C GLY A 214 7.09 11.90 8.94
N GLY A 215 6.61 11.62 7.72
CA GLY A 215 5.26 11.96 7.27
C GLY A 215 4.17 11.27 8.08
N SER A 216 2.94 11.76 7.96
CA SER A 216 1.73 11.15 8.53
C SER A 216 0.77 10.80 7.38
N PRO A 217 0.11 9.64 7.41
CA PRO A 217 0.18 8.58 8.41
C PRO A 217 1.47 7.74 8.36
N THR A 218 1.68 6.87 9.36
CA THR A 218 2.74 5.86 9.31
C THR A 218 2.44 4.86 8.21
N LEU A 219 3.37 4.69 7.29
CA LEU A 219 3.26 3.79 6.14
C LEU A 219 4.33 2.71 6.23
N LEU A 220 3.91 1.48 6.01
CA LEU A 220 4.76 0.29 6.04
C LEU A 220 4.54 -0.51 4.76
N PHE A 221 5.63 -0.88 4.08
CA PHE A 221 5.63 -1.86 3.01
C PHE A 221 6.36 -3.10 3.50
N ILE A 222 5.66 -4.21 3.49
CA ILE A 222 6.16 -5.50 3.93
C ILE A 222 6.52 -6.36 2.73
N ASP A 223 7.59 -7.13 2.86
CA ASP A 223 8.01 -8.11 1.87
C ASP A 223 7.19 -9.42 1.99
N GLU A 224 7.50 -10.39 1.13
CA GLU A 224 6.84 -11.70 1.13
C GLU A 224 7.10 -12.50 2.41
N ALA A 225 8.20 -12.23 3.10
CA ALA A 225 8.50 -12.82 4.40
C ALA A 225 7.72 -12.17 5.56
N GLY A 226 6.99 -11.09 5.28
CA GLY A 226 6.24 -10.34 6.30
C GLY A 226 7.09 -9.32 7.06
N SER A 227 8.31 -9.03 6.60
CA SER A 227 9.21 -8.05 7.20
C SER A 227 8.97 -6.65 6.64
N VAL A 228 9.03 -5.62 7.48
CA VAL A 228 8.93 -4.23 7.07
C VAL A 228 10.21 -3.84 6.34
N PHE A 229 10.12 -3.71 5.02
CA PHE A 229 11.27 -3.42 4.17
C PHE A 229 11.38 -1.94 3.79
N ILE A 230 10.25 -1.24 3.67
CA ILE A 230 10.19 0.21 3.44
C ILE A 230 9.25 0.84 4.45
N SER A 231 9.64 1.98 5.03
CA SER A 231 8.80 2.74 5.95
C SER A 231 9.16 4.23 5.95
N ASN A 232 8.17 5.10 6.20
CA ASN A 232 8.42 6.50 6.53
C ASN A 232 8.84 6.70 8.00
N ARG A 233 8.99 5.60 8.74
CA ARG A 233 9.48 5.52 10.12
C ARG A 233 10.63 4.54 10.19
N SER A 234 11.85 5.04 10.25
CA SER A 234 13.06 4.20 10.23
C SER A 234 13.15 3.23 11.42
N GLU A 235 12.54 3.58 12.55
CA GLU A 235 12.46 2.74 13.74
C GLU A 235 11.63 1.46 13.57
N LEU A 236 10.78 1.41 12.52
CA LEU A 236 9.92 0.26 12.23
C LEU A 236 10.52 -0.68 11.16
N LEU A 237 11.71 -0.35 10.64
CA LEU A 237 12.37 -1.20 9.65
C LEU A 237 12.75 -2.55 10.25
N PHE A 238 12.59 -3.60 9.43
CA PHE A 238 12.82 -4.99 9.79
C PHE A 238 11.90 -5.56 10.89
N TRP A 239 10.88 -4.81 11.30
CA TRP A 239 9.83 -5.39 12.12
C TRP A 239 9.09 -6.48 11.33
N SER A 240 8.75 -7.58 12.01
CA SER A 240 8.10 -8.73 11.38
C SER A 240 6.62 -8.78 11.73
N ARG A 241 5.77 -8.95 10.73
CA ARG A 241 4.34 -9.14 10.92
C ARG A 241 4.03 -10.55 11.41
N VAL A 242 3.29 -10.65 12.51
CA VAL A 242 2.71 -11.91 12.99
C VAL A 242 1.25 -11.96 12.57
N PRO A 243 0.89 -12.71 11.52
CA PRO A 243 -0.46 -12.70 10.94
C PRO A 243 -1.55 -13.12 11.94
N GLU A 244 -1.25 -14.13 12.77
CA GLU A 244 -2.19 -14.70 13.75
C GLU A 244 -2.60 -13.71 14.84
N LYS A 245 -1.69 -12.80 15.21
CA LYS A 245 -1.91 -11.82 16.28
C LYS A 245 -2.25 -10.42 15.74
N ASN A 246 -2.19 -10.22 14.42
CA ASN A 246 -2.28 -8.91 13.76
C ASN A 246 -1.38 -7.85 14.42
N GLN A 247 -0.16 -8.25 14.75
CA GLN A 247 0.82 -7.51 15.51
C GLN A 247 2.15 -7.50 14.77
N PHE A 248 2.95 -6.46 14.99
CA PHE A 248 4.33 -6.40 14.54
C PHE A 248 5.26 -6.63 15.72
N LEU A 249 6.34 -7.35 15.50
CA LEU A 249 7.42 -7.57 16.47
C LEU A 249 8.69 -6.91 15.94
N ASP A 250 9.46 -6.32 16.83
CA ASP A 250 10.78 -5.79 16.52
C ASP A 250 11.77 -6.92 16.17
N PRO A 251 12.98 -6.62 15.70
CA PRO A 251 14.00 -7.63 15.40
C PRO A 251 14.42 -8.49 16.62
N GLN A 252 14.10 -8.05 17.83
CA GLN A 252 14.33 -8.78 19.08
C GLN A 252 13.12 -9.61 19.51
N GLY A 253 12.00 -9.57 18.77
CA GLY A 253 10.77 -10.31 19.06
C GLY A 253 9.88 -9.65 20.11
N GLN A 254 10.05 -8.35 20.36
CA GLN A 254 9.20 -7.57 21.28
C GLN A 254 8.11 -6.81 20.48
N PRO A 255 6.88 -6.63 21.04
CA PRO A 255 5.78 -5.92 20.39
C PRO A 255 5.94 -4.39 20.45
#